data_f2b02f3a1570b33b2dc09c1734c42341
#
_entry.id   f2b02f3a1570b33b2dc09c1734c42341
#
_cell.length_a   1.000
_cell.length_b   1.000
_cell.length_c   1.000
_cell.angle_alpha   90.00
_cell.angle_beta   90.00
_cell.angle_gamma   90.00
#
_symmetry.space_group_name_H-M   'P 1'
#
loop_
_entity.id
_entity.type
_entity.pdbx_description
1 polymer ?
#
loop_
_entity_poly.entity_id
_entity_poly.type
_entity_poly.pdbx_seq_one_letter_code
_entity_poly.pdbx_strand_id
1 'polypeptide(L)'
;MIETALNILETSNLFITGGAGSGKTTLTRALIHDALQKGKSVARLASTGMAATLIGGQTLHSFFDLGIANSQEELERNGKLEPSKKIIKLIHSMQIIIIDEISMVGAQLLDMIRLRLLQAEFSGRLIVVGDFLQLPPVTRGSEPIYFAFESPSWERLGFETLHLEGSYRTHEAEFLSLLEKVRHARLDEEAHEALEDLVKPLSEDMSTMTLLFGKNISAQNHNRSQLEHLNGEIIEVETYVTIHDKKMQERDVERFMVESRIEPILALKVGAPILFTRNAWNYYNGERGMITSIEDGLIWVKKGDGVSVKVERVDTVKTRWIEKGKSASEEKLITLSQFPITLAFAITIHKSQGMSLADYVIETNEIFAPSQFYVALSRSVSAHRVTLIRPNRGWEKLCFVHPKAKRFSDSA
;
A
#
# COMPACT_ATOMS: atom_id res chain seq x y z
N MET A 1 6.74 -1.31 23.43
CA MET A 1 5.95 -0.70 22.34
C MET A 1 4.49 -1.20 22.30
N ILE A 2 4.19 -2.51 22.32
CA ILE A 2 2.78 -2.96 22.35
C ILE A 2 2.07 -2.52 23.62
N GLU A 3 2.69 -2.63 24.78
CA GLU A 3 2.13 -2.17 26.06
C GLU A 3 1.87 -0.66 26.04
N THR A 4 2.79 0.14 25.52
CA THR A 4 2.62 1.58 25.37
C THR A 4 1.40 1.90 24.49
N ALA A 5 1.28 1.23 23.33
CA ALA A 5 0.12 1.40 22.45
C ALA A 5 -1.21 0.99 23.12
N LEU A 6 -1.20 -0.10 23.89
CA LEU A 6 -2.40 -0.55 24.63
C LEU A 6 -2.79 0.45 25.73
N ASN A 7 -1.83 1.00 26.45
CA ASN A 7 -2.08 2.02 27.48
C ASN A 7 -2.69 3.30 26.87
N ILE A 8 -2.18 3.75 25.74
CA ILE A 8 -2.76 4.91 25.02
C ILE A 8 -4.20 4.62 24.63
N LEU A 9 -4.50 3.41 24.13
CA LEU A 9 -5.84 3.02 23.68
C LEU A 9 -6.87 2.89 24.82
N GLU A 10 -6.47 2.92 26.08
CA GLU A 10 -7.42 3.01 27.20
C GLU A 10 -8.15 4.35 27.21
N THR A 11 -7.47 5.44 26.90
CA THR A 11 -7.99 6.81 27.04
C THR A 11 -8.13 7.55 25.71
N SER A 12 -7.29 7.30 24.71
CA SER A 12 -7.15 8.10 23.50
C SER A 12 -7.22 7.27 22.23
N ASN A 13 -7.46 7.92 21.09
CA ASN A 13 -7.17 7.34 19.78
C ASN A 13 -5.66 7.37 19.54
N LEU A 14 -5.16 6.47 18.68
CA LEU A 14 -3.73 6.26 18.51
C LEU A 14 -3.28 6.56 17.08
N PHE A 15 -2.24 7.36 16.92
CA PHE A 15 -1.50 7.52 15.67
C PHE A 15 -0.14 6.83 15.78
N ILE A 16 0.07 5.78 14.98
CA ILE A 16 1.35 5.06 14.89
C ILE A 16 2.11 5.58 13.68
N THR A 17 3.27 6.18 13.91
CA THR A 17 4.11 6.73 12.84
C THR A 17 5.56 6.29 12.97
N GLY A 18 6.34 6.52 11.91
CA GLY A 18 7.75 6.16 11.83
C GLY A 18 8.19 5.89 10.39
N GLY A 19 9.47 5.84 10.14
CA GLY A 19 10.05 5.62 8.81
C GLY A 19 9.68 4.28 8.16
N ALA A 20 10.12 4.10 6.93
CA ALA A 20 9.96 2.82 6.25
C ALA A 20 10.73 1.72 6.99
N GLY A 21 10.08 0.58 7.22
CA GLY A 21 10.71 -0.55 7.94
C GLY A 21 10.72 -0.42 9.46
N SER A 22 10.16 0.62 10.07
CA SER A 22 10.14 0.82 11.54
C SER A 22 9.25 -0.16 12.32
N GLY A 23 8.57 -1.09 11.64
CA GLY A 23 7.76 -2.10 12.32
C GLY A 23 6.28 -1.74 12.50
N LYS A 24 5.78 -0.67 11.88
CA LYS A 24 4.36 -0.25 11.95
C LYS A 24 3.40 -1.42 11.70
N THR A 25 3.55 -2.13 10.60
CA THR A 25 2.70 -3.28 10.25
C THR A 25 2.78 -4.41 11.27
N THR A 26 3.97 -4.65 11.84
CA THR A 26 4.17 -5.68 12.88
C THR A 26 3.42 -5.31 14.15
N LEU A 27 3.55 -4.06 14.61
CA LEU A 27 2.82 -3.56 15.77
C LEU A 27 1.31 -3.60 15.53
N THR A 28 0.86 -3.15 14.36
CA THR A 28 -0.57 -3.19 13.97
C THR A 28 -1.12 -4.61 14.03
N ARG A 29 -0.41 -5.59 13.50
CA ARG A 29 -0.82 -7.01 13.58
C ARG A 29 -0.88 -7.52 15.01
N ALA A 30 0.08 -7.13 15.84
CA ALA A 30 0.08 -7.52 17.26
C ALA A 30 -1.12 -6.93 18.02
N LEU A 31 -1.49 -5.66 17.75
CA LEU A 31 -2.67 -5.00 18.32
C LEU A 31 -3.98 -5.68 17.85
N ILE A 32 -4.06 -6.02 16.56
CA ILE A 32 -5.21 -6.77 16.03
C ILE A 32 -5.34 -8.12 16.73
N HIS A 33 -4.25 -8.86 16.86
CA HIS A 33 -4.23 -10.16 17.50
C HIS A 33 -4.69 -10.10 18.95
N ASP A 34 -4.12 -9.17 19.74
CA ASP A 34 -4.51 -8.93 21.13
C ASP A 34 -6.01 -8.60 21.26
N ALA A 35 -6.50 -7.69 20.40
CA ALA A 35 -7.91 -7.29 20.41
C ALA A 35 -8.85 -8.47 20.10
N LEU A 36 -8.52 -9.28 19.10
CA LEU A 36 -9.31 -10.45 18.73
C LEU A 36 -9.29 -11.53 19.81
N GLN A 37 -8.14 -11.75 20.48
CA GLN A 37 -8.06 -12.68 21.62
C GLN A 37 -8.94 -12.23 22.80
N LYS A 38 -9.09 -10.91 22.98
CA LYS A 38 -10.00 -10.32 23.98
C LYS A 38 -11.46 -10.27 23.53
N GLY A 39 -11.79 -10.89 22.38
CA GLY A 39 -13.16 -10.93 21.84
C GLY A 39 -13.65 -9.58 21.29
N LYS A 40 -12.77 -8.62 21.04
CA LYS A 40 -13.15 -7.31 20.51
C LYS A 40 -13.45 -7.37 19.01
N SER A 41 -14.43 -6.58 18.58
CA SER A 41 -14.74 -6.37 17.18
C SER A 41 -13.74 -5.35 16.58
N VAL A 42 -13.02 -5.75 15.54
CA VAL A 42 -11.95 -4.95 14.90
C VAL A 42 -12.22 -4.77 13.42
N ALA A 43 -12.40 -3.54 12.95
CA ALA A 43 -12.41 -3.22 11.54
C ALA A 43 -10.97 -2.86 11.09
N ARG A 44 -10.51 -3.50 10.01
CA ARG A 44 -9.19 -3.30 9.41
C ARG A 44 -9.37 -2.62 8.07
N LEU A 45 -8.89 -1.39 7.96
CA LEU A 45 -9.17 -0.52 6.83
C LEU A 45 -7.89 0.07 6.26
N ALA A 46 -7.88 0.33 4.95
CA ALA A 46 -6.79 1.06 4.31
C ALA A 46 -7.31 1.97 3.20
N SER A 47 -6.48 2.91 2.79
CA SER A 47 -6.79 3.85 1.71
C SER A 47 -6.87 3.18 0.33
N THR A 48 -6.13 2.09 0.12
CA THR A 48 -6.08 1.35 -1.15
C THR A 48 -6.45 -0.12 -0.97
N GLY A 49 -6.97 -0.75 -2.03
CA GLY A 49 -7.33 -2.17 -2.01
C GLY A 49 -6.15 -3.09 -1.72
N MET A 50 -4.96 -2.76 -2.23
CA MET A 50 -3.75 -3.56 -1.94
C MET A 50 -3.36 -3.47 -0.46
N ALA A 51 -3.30 -2.26 0.12
CA ALA A 51 -3.01 -2.09 1.53
C ALA A 51 -4.08 -2.78 2.39
N ALA A 52 -5.35 -2.68 2.03
CA ALA A 52 -6.44 -3.39 2.69
C ALA A 52 -6.25 -4.91 2.65
N THR A 53 -5.85 -5.46 1.50
CA THR A 53 -5.56 -6.90 1.37
C THR A 53 -4.39 -7.35 2.26
N LEU A 54 -3.32 -6.54 2.37
CA LEU A 54 -2.14 -6.87 3.18
C LEU A 54 -2.45 -6.98 4.68
N ILE A 55 -3.43 -6.23 5.17
CA ILE A 55 -3.90 -6.31 6.57
C ILE A 55 -5.14 -7.21 6.73
N GLY A 56 -5.58 -7.88 5.67
CA GLY A 56 -6.79 -8.72 5.67
C GLY A 56 -8.05 -7.92 5.98
N GLY A 57 -8.20 -6.75 5.39
CA GLY A 57 -9.26 -5.78 5.65
C GLY A 57 -9.98 -5.30 4.39
N GLN A 58 -10.59 -4.12 4.48
CA GLN A 58 -11.37 -3.48 3.41
C GLN A 58 -10.86 -2.07 3.14
N THR A 59 -11.27 -1.50 1.99
CA THR A 59 -11.01 -0.08 1.73
C THR A 59 -11.93 0.82 2.57
N LEU A 60 -11.45 2.01 2.91
CA LEU A 60 -12.23 3.04 3.61
C LEU A 60 -13.58 3.31 2.93
N HIS A 61 -13.55 3.50 1.62
CA HIS A 61 -14.75 3.79 0.83
C HIS A 61 -15.80 2.67 0.91
N SER A 62 -15.35 1.41 0.95
CA SER A 62 -16.23 0.26 1.07
C SER A 62 -16.84 0.15 2.47
N PHE A 63 -16.05 0.26 3.52
CA PHE A 63 -16.48 0.09 4.90
C PHE A 63 -17.46 1.19 5.32
N PHE A 64 -17.15 2.45 5.01
CA PHE A 64 -17.98 3.61 5.38
C PHE A 64 -19.09 3.90 4.37
N ASP A 65 -19.28 3.05 3.35
CA ASP A 65 -20.27 3.24 2.26
C ASP A 65 -20.21 4.62 1.59
N LEU A 66 -18.97 5.06 1.30
CA LEU A 66 -18.76 6.36 0.66
C LEU A 66 -18.96 6.32 -0.86
N GLY A 67 -19.01 5.12 -1.45
CA GLY A 67 -19.08 4.95 -2.91
C GLY A 67 -17.80 5.44 -3.59
N ILE A 68 -17.97 6.41 -4.51
CA ILE A 68 -16.85 7.05 -5.24
C ILE A 68 -16.63 8.49 -4.80
N ALA A 69 -17.34 8.93 -3.76
CA ALA A 69 -17.27 10.31 -3.30
C ALA A 69 -15.90 10.62 -2.68
N ASN A 70 -15.36 11.79 -3.01
CA ASN A 70 -14.13 12.32 -2.45
C ASN A 70 -14.38 13.53 -1.52
N SER A 71 -15.64 14.00 -1.44
CA SER A 71 -16.06 15.09 -0.54
C SER A 71 -17.49 14.87 -0.03
N GLN A 72 -17.89 15.63 1.00
CA GLN A 72 -19.25 15.58 1.53
C GLN A 72 -20.29 16.03 0.49
N GLU A 73 -19.96 17.03 -0.34
CA GLU A 73 -20.82 17.50 -1.41
C GLU A 73 -21.04 16.41 -2.48
N GLU A 74 -20.01 15.59 -2.73
CA GLU A 74 -20.17 14.42 -3.61
C GLU A 74 -21.01 13.32 -2.97
N LEU A 75 -20.89 13.09 -1.65
CA LEU A 75 -21.77 12.17 -0.92
C LEU A 75 -23.23 12.61 -1.02
N GLU A 76 -23.52 13.91 -0.85
CA GLU A 76 -24.86 14.45 -0.96
C GLU A 76 -25.42 14.27 -2.37
N ARG A 77 -24.68 14.68 -3.41
CA ARG A 77 -25.06 14.51 -4.81
C ARG A 77 -25.33 13.06 -5.18
N ASN A 78 -24.62 12.13 -4.58
CA ASN A 78 -24.78 10.70 -4.81
C ASN A 78 -25.87 10.06 -3.94
N GLY A 79 -26.63 10.86 -3.16
CA GLY A 79 -27.68 10.38 -2.27
C GLY A 79 -27.16 9.49 -1.13
N LYS A 80 -25.89 9.67 -0.74
CA LYS A 80 -25.22 8.87 0.28
C LYS A 80 -24.81 9.68 1.52
N LEU A 81 -25.33 10.90 1.67
CA LEU A 81 -25.05 11.70 2.87
C LEU A 81 -25.54 10.99 4.14
N GLU A 82 -26.77 10.45 4.05
CA GLU A 82 -27.32 9.59 5.11
C GLU A 82 -26.98 8.12 4.86
N PRO A 83 -26.20 7.48 5.76
CA PRO A 83 -25.85 6.07 5.64
C PRO A 83 -27.07 5.18 5.89
N SER A 84 -27.03 3.98 5.35
CA SER A 84 -28.06 2.99 5.67
C SER A 84 -28.01 2.60 7.16
N LYS A 85 -29.17 2.26 7.74
CA LYS A 85 -29.25 1.76 9.15
C LYS A 85 -28.28 0.62 9.41
N LYS A 86 -27.98 -0.19 8.39
CA LYS A 86 -27.05 -1.29 8.47
C LYS A 86 -25.60 -0.82 8.69
N ILE A 87 -25.17 0.22 7.97
CA ILE A 87 -23.82 0.82 8.13
C ILE A 87 -23.69 1.49 9.51
N ILE A 88 -24.73 2.20 9.96
CA ILE A 88 -24.76 2.80 11.31
C ILE A 88 -24.52 1.72 12.35
N LYS A 89 -25.31 0.65 12.35
CA LYS A 89 -25.18 -0.46 13.31
C LYS A 89 -23.81 -1.14 13.23
N LEU A 90 -23.29 -1.35 12.02
CA LEU A 90 -21.96 -1.92 11.82
C LEU A 90 -20.89 -1.07 12.51
N ILE A 91 -20.81 0.22 12.20
CA ILE A 91 -19.81 1.12 12.77
C ILE A 91 -20.00 1.20 14.29
N HIS A 92 -21.23 1.33 14.78
CA HIS A 92 -21.57 1.34 16.20
C HIS A 92 -21.06 0.09 16.93
N SER A 93 -21.12 -1.09 16.30
CA SER A 93 -20.70 -2.36 16.91
C SER A 93 -19.19 -2.56 16.95
N MET A 94 -18.40 -1.72 16.28
CA MET A 94 -16.94 -1.83 16.29
C MET A 94 -16.36 -1.27 17.58
N GLN A 95 -15.43 -2.01 18.18
CA GLN A 95 -14.69 -1.55 19.35
C GLN A 95 -13.35 -0.93 18.96
N ILE A 96 -12.78 -1.36 17.84
CA ILE A 96 -11.55 -0.80 17.29
C ILE A 96 -11.72 -0.67 15.77
N ILE A 97 -11.35 0.49 15.24
CA ILE A 97 -11.21 0.73 13.81
C ILE A 97 -9.75 1.09 13.53
N ILE A 98 -9.10 0.36 12.64
CA ILE A 98 -7.71 0.58 12.25
C ILE A 98 -7.70 1.08 10.81
N ILE A 99 -6.99 2.21 10.57
CA ILE A 99 -6.78 2.78 9.24
C ILE A 99 -5.28 2.75 8.96
N ASP A 100 -4.86 1.89 8.04
CA ASP A 100 -3.48 1.81 7.58
C ASP A 100 -3.23 2.75 6.39
N GLU A 101 -1.98 3.11 6.17
CA GLU A 101 -1.52 4.04 5.12
C GLU A 101 -2.24 5.40 5.18
N ILE A 102 -2.30 6.00 6.38
CA ILE A 102 -2.99 7.29 6.62
C ILE A 102 -2.42 8.43 5.78
N SER A 103 -1.17 8.36 5.35
CA SER A 103 -0.54 9.38 4.50
C SER A 103 -1.26 9.57 3.17
N MET A 104 -1.93 8.53 2.67
CA MET A 104 -2.70 8.56 1.43
C MET A 104 -4.17 8.97 1.65
N VAL A 105 -4.57 9.25 2.88
CA VAL A 105 -5.91 9.74 3.23
C VAL A 105 -5.91 11.26 3.19
N GLY A 106 -6.75 11.84 2.34
CA GLY A 106 -6.91 13.30 2.26
C GLY A 106 -7.83 13.84 3.34
N ALA A 107 -7.76 15.16 3.56
CA ALA A 107 -8.56 15.87 4.56
C ALA A 107 -10.07 15.62 4.40
N GLN A 108 -10.59 15.77 3.19
CA GLN A 108 -12.01 15.56 2.90
C GLN A 108 -12.47 14.11 3.18
N LEU A 109 -11.62 13.12 2.88
CA LEU A 109 -11.92 11.72 3.20
C LEU A 109 -11.97 11.49 4.71
N LEU A 110 -11.06 12.10 5.48
CA LEU A 110 -11.11 12.03 6.94
C LEU A 110 -12.38 12.72 7.51
N ASP A 111 -12.82 13.84 6.91
CA ASP A 111 -14.07 14.50 7.30
C ASP A 111 -15.28 13.60 7.07
N MET A 112 -15.34 12.90 5.92
CA MET A 112 -16.40 11.93 5.64
C MET A 112 -16.37 10.74 6.62
N ILE A 113 -15.18 10.24 6.95
CA ILE A 113 -15.01 9.17 7.94
C ILE A 113 -15.55 9.64 9.29
N ARG A 114 -15.14 10.83 9.76
CA ARG A 114 -15.63 11.38 11.02
C ARG A 114 -17.15 11.59 11.02
N LEU A 115 -17.72 12.06 9.92
CA LEU A 115 -19.17 12.15 9.76
C LEU A 115 -19.85 10.79 10.02
N ARG A 116 -19.35 9.72 9.41
CA ARG A 116 -19.86 8.36 9.62
C ARG A 116 -19.74 7.86 11.06
N LEU A 117 -18.60 8.16 11.70
CA LEU A 117 -18.39 7.81 13.12
C LEU A 117 -19.41 8.52 14.01
N LEU A 118 -19.69 9.81 13.76
CA LEU A 118 -20.68 10.58 14.50
C LEU A 118 -22.11 10.07 14.26
N GLN A 119 -22.49 9.83 12.99
CA GLN A 119 -23.82 9.31 12.63
C GLN A 119 -24.08 7.93 13.24
N ALA A 120 -23.02 7.15 13.48
CA ALA A 120 -23.10 5.83 14.10
C ALA A 120 -22.90 5.85 15.61
N GLU A 121 -22.74 7.00 16.24
CA GLU A 121 -22.44 7.13 17.68
C GLU A 121 -21.28 6.20 18.10
N PHE A 122 -20.22 6.16 17.27
CA PHE A 122 -19.07 5.29 17.52
C PHE A 122 -18.36 5.68 18.82
N SER A 123 -18.28 4.73 19.75
CA SER A 123 -17.63 4.90 21.07
C SER A 123 -16.35 4.09 21.23
N GLY A 124 -15.93 3.36 20.19
CA GLY A 124 -14.68 2.58 20.18
C GLY A 124 -13.43 3.43 20.03
N ARG A 125 -12.30 2.79 19.75
CA ARG A 125 -11.00 3.43 19.52
C ARG A 125 -10.62 3.41 18.04
N LEU A 126 -10.07 4.54 17.58
CA LEU A 126 -9.52 4.68 16.24
C LEU A 126 -8.00 4.60 16.31
N ILE A 127 -7.42 3.72 15.50
CA ILE A 127 -5.97 3.61 15.31
C ILE A 127 -5.67 4.02 13.87
N VAL A 128 -4.83 5.02 13.68
CA VAL A 128 -4.34 5.39 12.36
C VAL A 128 -2.85 5.09 12.27
N VAL A 129 -2.41 4.54 11.14
CA VAL A 129 -1.04 4.03 10.94
C VAL A 129 -0.48 4.60 9.65
N GLY A 130 0.73 5.12 9.68
CA GLY A 130 1.43 5.56 8.48
C GLY A 130 2.53 6.58 8.73
N ASP A 131 3.05 7.15 7.66
CA ASP A 131 4.13 8.13 7.69
C ASP A 131 3.83 9.23 6.66
N PHE A 132 3.51 10.43 7.12
CA PHE A 132 3.19 11.56 6.24
C PHE A 132 4.39 12.04 5.40
N LEU A 133 5.60 11.59 5.72
CA LEU A 133 6.79 11.78 4.87
C LEU A 133 6.93 10.70 3.77
N GLN A 134 5.93 9.82 3.63
CA GLN A 134 5.79 8.91 2.48
C GLN A 134 4.82 9.49 1.44
N LEU A 135 4.29 8.63 0.54
CA LEU A 135 3.42 9.09 -0.54
C LEU A 135 2.19 9.83 -0.03
N PRO A 136 1.91 11.03 -0.57
CA PRO A 136 0.73 11.82 -0.22
C PRO A 136 -0.56 11.25 -0.83
N PRO A 137 -1.73 11.81 -0.46
CA PRO A 137 -2.97 11.53 -1.16
C PRO A 137 -2.86 11.77 -2.67
N VAL A 138 -3.47 10.88 -3.46
CA VAL A 138 -3.52 11.04 -4.91
C VAL A 138 -4.55 12.09 -5.26
N THR A 139 -4.14 13.13 -5.97
CA THR A 139 -5.00 14.21 -6.46
C THR A 139 -5.24 14.09 -7.96
N ARG A 140 -6.32 14.69 -8.45
CA ARG A 140 -6.63 14.76 -9.89
C ARG A 140 -5.98 16.00 -10.50
N GLY A 141 -5.12 15.77 -11.50
CA GLY A 141 -4.48 16.88 -12.21
C GLY A 141 -3.61 17.76 -11.30
N SER A 142 -3.86 19.08 -11.30
CA SER A 142 -3.14 20.08 -10.51
C SER A 142 -3.82 20.45 -9.19
N GLU A 143 -4.77 19.65 -8.71
CA GLU A 143 -5.42 19.91 -7.43
C GLU A 143 -4.41 19.92 -6.27
N PRO A 144 -4.54 20.85 -5.32
CA PRO A 144 -3.65 20.89 -4.16
C PRO A 144 -3.83 19.67 -3.27
N ILE A 145 -2.72 19.21 -2.69
CA ILE A 145 -2.72 18.11 -1.73
C ILE A 145 -3.17 18.65 -0.37
N TYR A 146 -4.21 18.01 0.19
CA TYR A 146 -4.68 18.22 1.56
C TYR A 146 -4.56 16.91 2.34
N PHE A 147 -3.67 16.88 3.32
CA PHE A 147 -3.44 15.71 4.16
C PHE A 147 -4.53 15.54 5.22
N ALA A 148 -4.69 14.35 5.76
CA ALA A 148 -5.65 14.05 6.82
C ALA A 148 -5.47 14.97 8.06
N PHE A 149 -4.23 15.28 8.45
CA PHE A 149 -3.93 16.16 9.57
C PHE A 149 -4.31 17.64 9.35
N GLU A 150 -4.61 18.06 8.11
CA GLU A 150 -5.09 19.40 7.80
C GLU A 150 -6.62 19.53 7.99
N SER A 151 -7.30 18.41 8.14
CA SER A 151 -8.73 18.44 8.45
C SER A 151 -8.97 18.81 9.91
N PRO A 152 -9.95 19.69 10.21
CA PRO A 152 -10.41 19.92 11.58
C PRO A 152 -10.85 18.63 12.30
N SER A 153 -11.16 17.58 11.54
CA SER A 153 -11.51 16.27 12.09
C SER A 153 -10.32 15.60 12.76
N TRP A 154 -9.08 15.85 12.31
CA TRP A 154 -7.89 15.30 12.94
C TRP A 154 -7.75 15.70 14.40
N GLU A 155 -7.83 17.01 14.69
CA GLU A 155 -7.76 17.52 16.05
C GLU A 155 -8.93 17.01 16.92
N ARG A 156 -10.15 17.00 16.34
CA ARG A 156 -11.35 16.54 17.06
C ARG A 156 -11.34 15.03 17.35
N LEU A 157 -10.63 14.23 16.59
CA LEU A 157 -10.44 12.82 16.86
C LEU A 157 -9.41 12.55 17.96
N GLY A 158 -8.53 13.51 18.27
CA GLY A 158 -7.66 13.49 19.45
C GLY A 158 -6.72 12.30 19.46
N PHE A 159 -5.82 12.23 18.47
CA PHE A 159 -4.83 11.16 18.41
C PHE A 159 -3.64 11.45 19.33
N GLU A 160 -3.26 10.46 20.13
CA GLU A 160 -1.96 10.42 20.79
C GLU A 160 -0.96 9.70 19.86
N THR A 161 0.21 10.32 19.67
CA THR A 161 1.20 9.84 18.70
C THR A 161 2.18 8.87 19.32
N LEU A 162 2.37 7.71 18.69
CA LEU A 162 3.42 6.75 19.01
C LEU A 162 4.42 6.69 17.87
N HIS A 163 5.62 7.22 18.10
CA HIS A 163 6.71 7.18 17.15
C HIS A 163 7.48 5.86 17.26
N LEU A 164 7.66 5.19 16.12
CA LEU A 164 8.51 4.02 16.00
C LEU A 164 9.86 4.44 15.39
N GLU A 165 10.91 4.33 16.19
CA GLU A 165 12.28 4.66 15.78
C GLU A 165 12.98 3.45 15.14
N GLY A 166 14.01 3.75 14.34
CA GLY A 166 14.84 2.75 13.68
C GLY A 166 14.19 2.03 12.50
N SER A 167 14.85 1.00 12.02
CA SER A 167 14.37 0.17 10.91
C SER A 167 14.71 -1.29 11.16
N TYR A 168 13.74 -2.17 10.95
CA TYR A 168 13.92 -3.63 10.91
C TYR A 168 14.22 -4.13 9.48
N ARG A 169 14.19 -3.24 8.49
CA ARG A 169 14.43 -3.59 7.09
C ARG A 169 15.90 -3.56 6.75
N THR A 170 16.63 -2.54 7.20
CA THR A 170 18.08 -2.41 7.02
C THR A 170 18.78 -2.31 8.37
N HIS A 171 19.96 -2.93 8.44
CA HIS A 171 20.85 -2.85 9.59
C HIS A 171 22.13 -2.07 9.24
N GLU A 172 22.27 -1.58 8.00
CA GLU A 172 23.39 -0.75 7.56
C GLU A 172 23.19 0.67 8.06
N ALA A 173 24.01 1.10 9.02
CA ALA A 173 23.86 2.40 9.68
C ALA A 173 23.97 3.57 8.69
N GLU A 174 24.91 3.51 7.74
CA GLU A 174 25.11 4.52 6.71
C GLU A 174 23.89 4.63 5.78
N PHE A 175 23.35 3.50 5.32
CA PHE A 175 22.17 3.50 4.48
C PHE A 175 20.92 3.98 5.23
N LEU A 176 20.79 3.64 6.50
CA LEU A 176 19.71 4.16 7.35
C LEU A 176 19.82 5.68 7.52
N SER A 177 21.04 6.20 7.76
CA SER A 177 21.32 7.63 7.81
C SER A 177 20.92 8.33 6.50
N LEU A 178 21.30 7.76 5.36
CA LEU A 178 20.91 8.28 4.03
C LEU A 178 19.38 8.30 3.88
N LEU A 179 18.70 7.21 4.24
CA LEU A 179 17.24 7.15 4.16
C LEU A 179 16.56 8.21 5.01
N GLU A 180 17.04 8.48 6.23
CA GLU A 180 16.49 9.53 7.09
C GLU A 180 16.77 10.94 6.53
N LYS A 181 17.97 11.20 5.98
CA LYS A 181 18.29 12.46 5.32
C LYS A 181 17.38 12.71 4.11
N VAL A 182 17.16 11.69 3.27
CA VAL A 182 16.27 11.76 2.10
C VAL A 182 14.81 11.91 2.55
N ARG A 183 14.37 11.18 3.58
CA ARG A 183 13.01 11.25 4.13
C ARG A 183 12.64 12.66 4.58
N HIS A 184 13.57 13.38 5.22
CA HIS A 184 13.35 14.73 5.72
C HIS A 184 13.76 15.83 4.72
N ALA A 185 14.22 15.47 3.53
CA ALA A 185 14.83 16.40 2.56
C ALA A 185 15.91 17.30 3.22
N ARG A 186 16.85 16.67 3.93
CA ARG A 186 17.96 17.31 4.64
C ARG A 186 19.28 16.73 4.10
N LEU A 187 19.56 16.97 2.82
CA LEU A 187 20.78 16.50 2.19
C LEU A 187 21.97 17.35 2.64
N ASP A 188 23.00 16.68 3.12
CA ASP A 188 24.33 17.21 3.36
C ASP A 188 25.33 16.61 2.34
N GLU A 189 26.62 16.98 2.46
CA GLU A 189 27.65 16.52 1.55
C GLU A 189 27.78 14.99 1.52
N GLU A 190 27.75 14.35 2.71
CA GLU A 190 27.78 12.90 2.85
C GLU A 190 26.59 12.20 2.14
N ALA A 191 25.38 12.77 2.25
CA ALA A 191 24.22 12.22 1.55
C ALA A 191 24.33 12.38 0.03
N HIS A 192 24.92 13.49 -0.45
CA HIS A 192 25.18 13.68 -1.87
C HIS A 192 26.17 12.64 -2.39
N GLU A 193 27.30 12.43 -1.70
CA GLU A 193 28.27 11.41 -2.06
C GLU A 193 27.65 10.02 -2.06
N ALA A 194 26.90 9.66 -1.03
CA ALA A 194 26.24 8.37 -0.95
C ALA A 194 25.20 8.16 -2.08
N LEU A 195 24.49 9.21 -2.51
CA LEU A 195 23.57 9.13 -3.65
C LEU A 195 24.32 8.99 -4.97
N GLU A 196 25.46 9.68 -5.15
CA GLU A 196 26.30 9.55 -6.33
C GLU A 196 26.90 8.14 -6.47
N ASP A 197 27.28 7.50 -5.36
CA ASP A 197 27.81 6.13 -5.33
C ASP A 197 26.76 5.10 -5.78
N LEU A 198 25.48 5.39 -5.61
CA LEU A 198 24.38 4.53 -6.08
C LEU A 198 24.12 4.68 -7.58
N VAL A 199 24.66 5.73 -8.22
CA VAL A 199 24.49 5.95 -9.67
C VAL A 199 25.44 5.05 -10.43
N LYS A 200 24.86 4.17 -11.26
CA LYS A 200 25.65 3.30 -12.14
C LYS A 200 25.23 3.51 -13.60
N PRO A 201 26.16 3.38 -14.55
CA PRO A 201 25.81 3.37 -15.96
C PRO A 201 24.89 2.18 -16.26
N LEU A 202 23.93 2.38 -17.16
CA LEU A 202 23.08 1.28 -17.63
C LEU A 202 23.97 0.20 -18.27
N SER A 203 23.91 -1.01 -17.76
CA SER A 203 24.64 -2.18 -18.24
C SER A 203 23.67 -3.31 -18.56
N GLU A 204 24.13 -4.33 -19.31
CA GLU A 204 23.33 -5.52 -19.61
C GLU A 204 22.88 -6.26 -18.34
N ASP A 205 23.69 -6.22 -17.28
CA ASP A 205 23.36 -6.82 -15.97
C ASP A 205 22.10 -6.20 -15.36
N MET A 206 21.76 -4.94 -15.68
CA MET A 206 20.55 -4.30 -15.21
C MET A 206 19.28 -4.87 -15.85
N SER A 207 19.38 -5.56 -16.99
CA SER A 207 18.26 -6.25 -17.62
C SER A 207 17.67 -7.34 -16.71
N THR A 208 18.46 -7.83 -15.77
CA THR A 208 18.04 -8.82 -14.76
C THR A 208 17.38 -8.21 -13.53
N MET A 209 17.43 -6.89 -13.36
CA MET A 209 16.86 -6.17 -12.22
C MET A 209 15.45 -5.67 -12.52
N THR A 210 14.71 -5.33 -11.48
CA THR A 210 13.40 -4.70 -11.62
C THR A 210 13.56 -3.18 -11.70
N LEU A 211 12.98 -2.52 -12.72
CA LEU A 211 12.96 -1.07 -12.81
C LEU A 211 11.78 -0.47 -12.03
N LEU A 212 12.05 0.55 -11.21
CA LEU A 212 11.02 1.35 -10.55
C LEU A 212 10.75 2.63 -11.32
N PHE A 213 9.52 2.75 -11.84
CA PHE A 213 9.06 3.95 -12.54
C PHE A 213 8.14 4.81 -11.68
N GLY A 214 8.14 6.11 -11.93
CA GLY A 214 7.17 7.05 -11.32
C GLY A 214 5.75 6.86 -11.86
N LYS A 215 5.61 6.47 -13.14
CA LYS A 215 4.33 6.44 -13.87
C LYS A 215 3.92 5.01 -14.26
N ASN A 216 2.61 4.72 -14.17
CA ASN A 216 2.07 3.42 -14.56
C ASN A 216 2.32 3.10 -16.04
N ILE A 217 2.11 4.09 -16.92
CA ILE A 217 2.24 3.88 -18.37
C ILE A 217 3.67 3.46 -18.75
N SER A 218 4.69 4.06 -18.12
CA SER A 218 6.09 3.72 -18.39
C SER A 218 6.43 2.30 -17.97
N ALA A 219 5.98 1.89 -16.78
CA ALA A 219 6.16 0.53 -16.29
C ALA A 219 5.43 -0.51 -17.18
N GLN A 220 4.20 -0.20 -17.60
CA GLN A 220 3.43 -1.08 -18.50
C GLN A 220 4.08 -1.22 -19.87
N ASN A 221 4.50 -0.11 -20.48
CA ASN A 221 5.17 -0.12 -21.79
C ASN A 221 6.48 -0.89 -21.72
N HIS A 222 7.26 -0.68 -20.64
CA HIS A 222 8.51 -1.42 -20.44
C HIS A 222 8.25 -2.92 -20.29
N ASN A 223 7.30 -3.32 -19.44
CA ASN A 223 6.94 -4.74 -19.27
C ASN A 223 6.48 -5.38 -20.58
N ARG A 224 5.64 -4.69 -21.36
CA ARG A 224 5.17 -5.18 -22.67
C ARG A 224 6.35 -5.38 -23.63
N SER A 225 7.19 -4.36 -23.80
CA SER A 225 8.35 -4.43 -24.69
C SER A 225 9.28 -5.57 -24.29
N GLN A 226 9.62 -5.71 -23.01
CA GLN A 226 10.50 -6.77 -22.54
C GLN A 226 9.86 -8.17 -22.71
N LEU A 227 8.55 -8.29 -22.48
CA LEU A 227 7.85 -9.55 -22.70
C LEU A 227 7.83 -9.94 -24.18
N GLU A 228 7.67 -8.99 -25.10
CA GLU A 228 7.73 -9.21 -26.54
C GLU A 228 9.11 -9.73 -26.99
N HIS A 229 10.20 -9.22 -26.39
CA HIS A 229 11.57 -9.63 -26.71
C HIS A 229 11.95 -11.02 -26.17
N LEU A 230 11.24 -11.54 -25.17
CA LEU A 230 11.47 -12.91 -24.73
C LEU A 230 11.02 -13.92 -25.78
N ASN A 231 11.78 -15.01 -25.91
CA ASN A 231 11.39 -16.16 -26.74
C ASN A 231 10.16 -16.86 -26.16
N GLY A 232 9.41 -17.54 -27.02
CA GLY A 232 8.22 -18.33 -26.65
C GLY A 232 6.90 -17.59 -26.83
N GLU A 233 5.81 -18.31 -26.66
CA GLU A 233 4.45 -17.78 -26.81
C GLU A 233 3.98 -17.06 -25.55
N ILE A 234 3.16 -16.03 -25.74
CA ILE A 234 2.46 -15.36 -24.64
C ILE A 234 1.32 -16.28 -24.19
N ILE A 235 1.31 -16.59 -22.92
CA ILE A 235 0.22 -17.32 -22.26
C ILE A 235 -0.61 -16.30 -21.49
N GLU A 236 -1.87 -16.17 -21.89
CA GLU A 236 -2.84 -15.29 -21.23
C GLU A 236 -3.57 -16.07 -20.15
N VAL A 237 -3.53 -15.56 -18.95
CA VAL A 237 -4.12 -16.18 -17.76
C VAL A 237 -5.22 -15.27 -17.23
N GLU A 238 -6.47 -15.65 -17.46
CA GLU A 238 -7.64 -14.90 -17.02
C GLU A 238 -7.82 -14.94 -15.51
N THR A 239 -8.35 -13.84 -14.94
CA THR A 239 -8.84 -13.80 -13.56
C THR A 239 -10.20 -14.48 -13.48
N TYR A 240 -10.33 -15.50 -12.63
CA TYR A 240 -11.64 -16.10 -12.38
C TYR A 240 -12.46 -15.21 -11.45
N VAL A 241 -13.69 -14.93 -11.86
CA VAL A 241 -14.63 -14.09 -11.14
C VAL A 241 -15.80 -14.91 -10.63
N THR A 242 -16.05 -14.86 -9.34
CA THR A 242 -17.27 -15.43 -8.73
C THR A 242 -18.06 -14.32 -8.07
N ILE A 243 -19.29 -14.10 -8.54
CA ILE A 243 -20.24 -13.15 -7.98
C ILE A 243 -21.16 -13.90 -7.02
N HIS A 244 -21.10 -13.53 -5.73
CA HIS A 244 -21.90 -14.15 -4.67
C HIS A 244 -23.22 -13.40 -4.41
N ASP A 245 -23.22 -12.06 -4.60
CA ASP A 245 -24.43 -11.24 -4.48
C ASP A 245 -24.93 -10.84 -5.87
N LYS A 246 -26.13 -11.32 -6.23
CA LYS A 246 -26.77 -11.05 -7.53
C LYS A 246 -27.01 -9.56 -7.83
N LYS A 247 -26.84 -8.67 -6.84
CA LYS A 247 -26.94 -7.22 -7.02
C LYS A 247 -25.66 -6.60 -7.57
N MET A 248 -24.53 -7.33 -7.53
CA MET A 248 -23.27 -6.88 -8.10
C MET A 248 -23.35 -6.93 -9.63
N GLN A 249 -22.87 -5.87 -10.26
CA GLN A 249 -22.82 -5.72 -11.71
C GLN A 249 -21.38 -5.79 -12.21
N GLU A 250 -21.17 -5.94 -13.50
CA GLU A 250 -19.87 -5.99 -14.16
C GLU A 250 -18.97 -4.81 -13.76
N ARG A 251 -19.52 -3.59 -13.73
CA ARG A 251 -18.82 -2.39 -13.25
C ARG A 251 -18.31 -2.49 -11.81
N ASP A 252 -18.95 -3.28 -10.95
CA ASP A 252 -18.51 -3.48 -9.57
C ASP A 252 -17.35 -4.45 -9.51
N VAL A 253 -17.30 -5.43 -10.42
CA VAL A 253 -16.20 -6.35 -10.64
C VAL A 253 -14.99 -5.59 -11.17
N GLU A 254 -15.15 -4.81 -12.25
CA GLU A 254 -14.07 -4.00 -12.82
C GLU A 254 -13.46 -3.06 -11.78
N ARG A 255 -14.32 -2.35 -11.03
CA ARG A 255 -13.86 -1.49 -9.94
C ARG A 255 -13.06 -2.27 -8.90
N PHE A 256 -13.53 -3.44 -8.51
CA PHE A 256 -12.85 -4.27 -7.51
C PHE A 256 -11.51 -4.79 -8.04
N MET A 257 -11.40 -5.14 -9.32
CA MET A 257 -10.12 -5.47 -9.97
C MET A 257 -9.13 -4.30 -9.88
N VAL A 258 -9.58 -3.08 -10.24
CA VAL A 258 -8.75 -1.87 -10.14
C VAL A 258 -8.33 -1.59 -8.70
N GLU A 259 -9.27 -1.60 -7.76
CA GLU A 259 -9.02 -1.38 -6.32
C GLU A 259 -8.01 -2.41 -5.77
N SER A 260 -8.14 -3.67 -6.17
CA SER A 260 -7.28 -4.78 -5.73
C SER A 260 -5.99 -4.89 -6.55
N ARG A 261 -5.83 -4.09 -7.62
CA ARG A 261 -4.73 -4.13 -8.58
C ARG A 261 -4.55 -5.51 -9.22
N ILE A 262 -5.66 -6.22 -9.42
CA ILE A 262 -5.71 -7.50 -10.11
C ILE A 262 -6.01 -7.21 -11.57
N GLU A 263 -5.13 -7.65 -12.45
CA GLU A 263 -5.32 -7.51 -13.90
C GLU A 263 -6.35 -8.55 -14.37
N PRO A 264 -7.30 -8.18 -15.25
CA PRO A 264 -8.24 -9.14 -15.82
C PRO A 264 -7.54 -10.31 -16.48
N ILE A 265 -6.43 -10.03 -17.16
CA ILE A 265 -5.61 -11.00 -17.88
C ILE A 265 -4.14 -10.74 -17.52
N LEU A 266 -3.44 -11.77 -17.07
CA LEU A 266 -1.99 -11.76 -16.91
C LEU A 266 -1.36 -12.34 -18.19
N ALA A 267 -0.65 -11.51 -18.95
CA ALA A 267 0.16 -11.97 -20.07
C ALA A 267 1.55 -12.39 -19.58
N LEU A 268 1.88 -13.65 -19.70
CA LEU A 268 3.09 -14.28 -19.16
C LEU A 268 3.85 -15.04 -20.23
N LYS A 269 5.16 -15.20 -20.04
CA LYS A 269 6.00 -16.14 -20.81
C LYS A 269 6.90 -16.92 -19.85
N VAL A 270 7.27 -18.12 -20.22
CA VAL A 270 8.39 -18.84 -19.57
C VAL A 270 9.66 -18.01 -19.73
N GLY A 271 10.45 -17.88 -18.67
CA GLY A 271 11.60 -16.99 -18.60
C GLY A 271 11.30 -15.55 -18.19
N ALA A 272 10.02 -15.15 -18.06
CA ALA A 272 9.68 -13.81 -17.56
C ALA A 272 9.97 -13.69 -16.07
N PRO A 273 10.60 -12.58 -15.64
CA PRO A 273 10.74 -12.28 -14.22
C PRO A 273 9.40 -11.83 -13.64
N ILE A 274 9.15 -12.24 -12.41
CA ILE A 274 7.97 -11.84 -11.64
C ILE A 274 8.34 -11.35 -10.25
N LEU A 275 7.44 -10.58 -9.64
CA LEU A 275 7.39 -10.34 -8.20
C LEU A 275 6.15 -11.00 -7.62
N PHE A 276 6.32 -11.65 -6.47
CA PHE A 276 5.19 -12.09 -5.68
C PHE A 276 4.50 -10.88 -5.05
N THR A 277 3.16 -10.87 -5.09
CA THR A 277 2.35 -9.75 -4.59
C THR A 277 1.75 -10.02 -3.21
N ARG A 278 2.04 -11.19 -2.62
CA ARG A 278 1.57 -11.60 -1.29
C ARG A 278 2.63 -12.45 -0.58
N ASN A 279 2.47 -12.60 0.73
CA ASN A 279 3.26 -13.54 1.52
C ASN A 279 2.60 -14.93 1.50
N ALA A 280 3.42 -15.96 1.37
CA ALA A 280 3.07 -17.35 1.58
C ALA A 280 4.14 -18.04 2.44
N TRP A 281 3.98 -19.33 2.73
CA TRP A 281 4.96 -20.08 3.53
C TRP A 281 6.33 -20.23 2.84
N ASN A 282 6.40 -20.13 1.51
CA ASN A 282 7.57 -20.39 0.67
C ASN A 282 8.03 -19.19 -0.18
N TYR A 283 7.35 -18.04 -0.08
CA TYR A 283 7.74 -16.77 -0.70
C TYR A 283 7.15 -15.58 0.06
N TYR A 284 7.70 -14.38 -0.16
CA TYR A 284 7.22 -13.14 0.46
C TYR A 284 6.88 -12.06 -0.58
N ASN A 285 6.08 -11.10 -0.16
CA ASN A 285 5.67 -9.97 -1.00
C ASN A 285 6.87 -9.13 -1.43
N GLY A 286 7.05 -8.97 -2.73
CA GLY A 286 8.20 -8.27 -3.33
C GLY A 286 9.39 -9.19 -3.62
N GLU A 287 9.35 -10.47 -3.27
CA GLU A 287 10.37 -11.43 -3.67
C GLU A 287 10.30 -11.65 -5.18
N ARG A 288 11.47 -11.69 -5.82
CA ARG A 288 11.62 -11.87 -7.25
C ARG A 288 11.84 -13.33 -7.60
N GLY A 289 11.26 -13.75 -8.71
CA GLY A 289 11.48 -15.06 -9.29
C GLY A 289 11.40 -15.02 -10.81
N MET A 290 11.66 -16.14 -11.44
CA MET A 290 11.59 -16.35 -12.89
C MET A 290 10.64 -17.52 -13.20
N ILE A 291 9.71 -17.32 -14.10
CA ILE A 291 8.78 -18.37 -14.53
C ILE A 291 9.57 -19.47 -15.26
N THR A 292 9.45 -20.70 -14.78
CA THR A 292 10.11 -21.87 -15.38
C THR A 292 9.16 -22.77 -16.18
N SER A 293 7.88 -22.85 -15.79
CA SER A 293 6.82 -23.46 -16.59
C SER A 293 5.45 -22.91 -16.23
N ILE A 294 4.52 -23.01 -17.17
CA ILE A 294 3.10 -22.68 -17.01
C ILE A 294 2.33 -23.86 -17.60
N GLU A 295 1.77 -24.72 -16.75
CA GLU A 295 1.11 -25.97 -17.16
C GLU A 295 -0.13 -26.20 -16.28
N ASP A 296 -1.21 -26.69 -16.87
CA ASP A 296 -2.44 -27.12 -16.18
C ASP A 296 -2.97 -26.13 -15.11
N GLY A 297 -2.87 -24.83 -15.40
CA GLY A 297 -3.31 -23.78 -14.47
C GLY A 297 -2.40 -23.59 -13.25
N LEU A 298 -1.15 -24.06 -13.33
CA LEU A 298 -0.10 -23.90 -12.33
C LEU A 298 1.07 -23.13 -12.93
N ILE A 299 1.72 -22.32 -12.10
CA ILE A 299 2.92 -21.60 -12.48
C ILE A 299 4.06 -22.05 -11.57
N TRP A 300 5.16 -22.49 -12.19
CA TRP A 300 6.39 -22.76 -11.47
C TRP A 300 7.34 -21.60 -11.59
N VAL A 301 7.89 -21.19 -10.47
CA VAL A 301 8.79 -20.04 -10.36
C VAL A 301 10.06 -20.45 -9.66
N LYS A 302 11.20 -20.18 -10.28
CA LYS A 302 12.52 -20.31 -9.66
C LYS A 302 12.88 -18.99 -8.99
N LYS A 303 13.12 -19.02 -7.68
CA LYS A 303 13.52 -17.85 -6.89
C LYS A 303 15.01 -17.54 -7.04
N GLY A 304 15.45 -16.38 -6.53
CA GLY A 304 16.86 -15.96 -6.55
C GLY A 304 17.80 -16.89 -5.77
N ASP A 305 17.29 -17.59 -4.77
CA ASP A 305 18.03 -18.61 -4.00
C ASP A 305 18.13 -19.96 -4.71
N GLY A 306 17.59 -20.07 -5.93
CA GLY A 306 17.59 -21.28 -6.74
C GLY A 306 16.43 -22.25 -6.44
N VAL A 307 15.63 -22.00 -5.41
CA VAL A 307 14.50 -22.83 -5.02
C VAL A 307 13.34 -22.63 -6.01
N SER A 308 12.80 -23.73 -6.53
CA SER A 308 11.59 -23.70 -7.35
C SER A 308 10.35 -23.84 -6.48
N VAL A 309 9.40 -22.94 -6.68
CA VAL A 309 8.14 -22.91 -5.95
C VAL A 309 6.95 -23.01 -6.90
N LYS A 310 5.94 -23.74 -6.46
CA LYS A 310 4.65 -23.84 -7.12
C LYS A 310 3.82 -22.63 -6.69
N VAL A 311 3.29 -21.88 -7.65
CA VAL A 311 2.40 -20.76 -7.43
C VAL A 311 0.98 -21.19 -7.78
N GLU A 312 0.08 -21.03 -6.84
CA GLU A 312 -1.34 -21.32 -7.00
C GLU A 312 -2.15 -20.03 -7.01
N ARG A 313 -3.34 -20.08 -7.58
CA ARG A 313 -4.28 -18.97 -7.54
C ARG A 313 -4.68 -18.65 -6.11
N VAL A 314 -4.85 -17.38 -5.83
CA VAL A 314 -5.28 -16.89 -4.51
C VAL A 314 -6.53 -16.04 -4.66
N ASP A 315 -7.47 -16.28 -3.79
CA ASP A 315 -8.71 -15.53 -3.74
C ASP A 315 -8.52 -14.16 -3.10
N THR A 316 -9.03 -13.15 -3.78
CA THR A 316 -9.25 -11.81 -3.23
C THR A 316 -10.75 -11.60 -3.13
N VAL A 317 -11.25 -11.39 -1.92
CA VAL A 317 -12.68 -11.38 -1.66
C VAL A 317 -13.13 -9.96 -1.31
N LYS A 318 -14.10 -9.44 -2.05
CA LYS A 318 -14.86 -8.27 -1.64
C LYS A 318 -15.97 -8.73 -0.70
N THR A 319 -15.93 -8.24 0.52
CA THR A 319 -16.93 -8.57 1.53
C THR A 319 -17.76 -7.34 1.88
N ARG A 320 -18.93 -7.57 2.46
CA ARG A 320 -19.66 -6.57 3.25
C ARG A 320 -20.01 -7.18 4.60
N TRP A 321 -20.07 -6.34 5.59
CA TRP A 321 -20.54 -6.75 6.89
C TRP A 321 -22.07 -6.88 6.91
N ILE A 322 -22.56 -7.94 7.49
CA ILE A 322 -23.98 -8.17 7.74
C ILE A 322 -24.24 -8.48 9.22
N GLU A 323 -25.38 -8.05 9.70
CA GLU A 323 -25.86 -8.40 11.04
C GLU A 323 -26.47 -9.81 11.01
N LYS A 324 -25.96 -10.72 11.86
CA LYS A 324 -26.56 -12.01 12.14
C LYS A 324 -26.91 -12.09 13.63
N GLY A 325 -28.15 -11.76 13.98
CA GLY A 325 -28.58 -11.70 15.35
C GLY A 325 -27.89 -10.58 16.15
N LYS A 326 -27.12 -10.92 17.18
CA LYS A 326 -26.37 -9.96 18.02
C LYS A 326 -24.93 -9.76 17.57
N SER A 327 -24.47 -10.45 16.52
CA SER A 327 -23.10 -10.39 16.01
C SER A 327 -23.04 -9.85 14.57
N ALA A 328 -21.96 -9.14 14.23
CA ALA A 328 -21.65 -8.77 12.86
C ALA A 328 -20.86 -9.92 12.19
N SER A 329 -21.21 -10.26 10.94
CA SER A 329 -20.50 -11.24 10.13
C SER A 329 -20.18 -10.69 8.74
N GLU A 330 -19.11 -11.19 8.11
CA GLU A 330 -18.78 -10.81 6.74
C GLU A 330 -19.55 -11.68 5.74
N GLU A 331 -20.14 -11.04 4.74
CA GLU A 331 -20.77 -11.69 3.58
C GLU A 331 -19.92 -11.43 2.34
N LYS A 332 -19.60 -12.47 1.59
CA LYS A 332 -18.87 -12.36 0.33
C LYS A 332 -19.76 -11.74 -0.73
N LEU A 333 -19.22 -10.79 -1.50
CA LEU A 333 -19.89 -10.14 -2.62
C LEU A 333 -19.31 -10.61 -3.96
N ILE A 334 -17.98 -10.52 -4.08
CA ILE A 334 -17.21 -10.88 -5.28
C ILE A 334 -15.94 -11.59 -4.81
N THR A 335 -15.58 -12.65 -5.49
CA THR A 335 -14.26 -13.29 -5.36
C THR A 335 -13.53 -13.19 -6.69
N LEU A 336 -12.31 -12.67 -6.66
CA LEU A 336 -11.36 -12.68 -7.76
C LEU A 336 -10.28 -13.70 -7.45
N SER A 337 -10.11 -14.70 -8.32
CA SER A 337 -9.08 -15.73 -8.16
C SER A 337 -8.01 -15.56 -9.22
N GLN A 338 -6.80 -15.17 -8.82
CA GLN A 338 -5.67 -14.93 -9.72
C GLN A 338 -4.36 -15.35 -9.06
N PHE A 339 -3.34 -15.58 -9.86
CA PHE A 339 -1.99 -15.84 -9.36
C PHE A 339 -1.44 -14.59 -8.65
N PRO A 340 -0.86 -14.74 -7.45
CA PRO A 340 -0.32 -13.61 -6.68
C PRO A 340 1.05 -13.17 -7.20
N ILE A 341 1.13 -12.89 -8.49
CA ILE A 341 2.35 -12.45 -9.19
C ILE A 341 2.07 -11.27 -10.11
N THR A 342 3.10 -10.51 -10.41
CA THR A 342 3.10 -9.47 -11.44
C THR A 342 4.43 -9.52 -12.20
N LEU A 343 4.44 -9.09 -13.48
CA LEU A 343 5.70 -8.96 -14.23
C LEU A 343 6.66 -8.03 -13.49
N ALA A 344 7.93 -8.41 -13.49
CA ALA A 344 8.99 -7.76 -12.74
C ALA A 344 10.12 -7.20 -13.60
N PHE A 345 9.90 -6.95 -14.89
CA PHE A 345 10.82 -6.10 -15.64
C PHE A 345 10.72 -4.67 -15.12
N ALA A 346 9.49 -4.21 -14.83
CA ALA A 346 9.24 -2.93 -14.20
C ALA A 346 7.98 -2.93 -13.33
N ILE A 347 8.01 -2.12 -12.26
CA ILE A 347 6.82 -1.78 -11.46
C ILE A 347 6.82 -0.29 -11.14
N THR A 348 5.69 0.25 -10.70
CA THR A 348 5.68 1.63 -10.22
C THR A 348 6.07 1.72 -8.75
N ILE A 349 6.64 2.87 -8.37
CA ILE A 349 6.98 3.17 -6.98
C ILE A 349 5.75 3.04 -6.07
N HIS A 350 4.57 3.47 -6.54
CA HIS A 350 3.32 3.30 -5.79
C HIS A 350 2.96 1.81 -5.57
N LYS A 351 3.16 0.97 -6.58
CA LYS A 351 2.91 -0.48 -6.44
C LYS A 351 3.93 -1.16 -5.53
N SER A 352 5.16 -0.63 -5.44
CA SER A 352 6.21 -1.17 -4.58
C SER A 352 6.02 -0.82 -3.09
N GLN A 353 5.08 0.06 -2.74
CA GLN A 353 4.81 0.42 -1.35
C GLN A 353 4.43 -0.82 -0.53
N GLY A 354 5.00 -0.96 0.66
CA GLY A 354 4.83 -2.17 1.48
C GLY A 354 5.71 -3.36 1.09
N MET A 355 6.35 -3.35 -0.09
CA MET A 355 7.26 -4.42 -0.53
C MET A 355 8.69 -4.18 -0.01
N SER A 356 9.47 -5.27 0.08
CA SER A 356 10.93 -5.22 0.14
C SER A 356 11.45 -5.83 -1.15
N LEU A 357 12.28 -5.09 -1.86
CA LEU A 357 12.83 -5.52 -3.13
C LEU A 357 14.28 -5.98 -2.96
N ALA A 358 14.67 -6.98 -3.74
CA ALA A 358 16.05 -7.40 -3.84
C ALA A 358 16.84 -6.36 -4.68
N ASP A 359 17.48 -6.76 -5.76
CA ASP A 359 18.22 -5.85 -6.63
C ASP A 359 17.26 -5.14 -7.59
N TYR A 360 17.32 -3.79 -7.61
CA TYR A 360 16.44 -3.00 -8.46
C TYR A 360 17.08 -1.67 -8.87
N VAL A 361 16.51 -1.07 -9.92
CA VAL A 361 16.95 0.20 -10.50
C VAL A 361 15.84 1.24 -10.34
N ILE A 362 16.18 2.45 -9.95
CA ILE A 362 15.23 3.58 -9.89
C ILE A 362 15.41 4.47 -11.10
N GLU A 363 14.32 4.65 -11.89
CA GLU A 363 14.26 5.67 -12.95
C GLU A 363 13.98 7.04 -12.32
N THR A 364 15.06 7.71 -11.96
CA THR A 364 15.01 8.97 -11.20
C THR A 364 14.36 10.12 -11.98
N ASN A 365 14.41 10.07 -13.32
CA ASN A 365 13.88 11.13 -14.18
C ASN A 365 12.35 11.15 -14.25
N GLU A 366 11.71 10.07 -13.81
CA GLU A 366 10.26 9.99 -13.71
C GLU A 366 9.69 10.27 -12.31
N ILE A 367 10.53 10.62 -11.36
CA ILE A 367 10.08 11.06 -10.02
C ILE A 367 9.37 12.41 -10.16
N PHE A 368 8.10 12.50 -9.74
CA PHE A 368 7.28 13.70 -9.88
C PHE A 368 6.50 14.10 -8.62
N ALA A 369 6.28 13.16 -7.70
CA ALA A 369 5.50 13.40 -6.49
C ALA A 369 6.40 13.60 -5.26
N PRO A 370 5.97 14.41 -4.28
CA PRO A 370 6.67 14.53 -3.01
C PRO A 370 6.91 13.16 -2.37
N SER A 371 8.05 12.98 -1.74
CA SER A 371 8.47 11.75 -1.04
C SER A 371 8.58 10.49 -1.92
N GLN A 372 8.28 10.58 -3.21
CA GLN A 372 8.29 9.43 -4.11
C GLN A 372 9.70 8.79 -4.22
N PHE A 373 10.75 9.61 -4.23
CA PHE A 373 12.12 9.12 -4.24
C PHE A 373 12.48 8.39 -2.94
N TYR A 374 12.11 8.94 -1.79
CA TYR A 374 12.28 8.27 -0.50
C TYR A 374 11.59 6.90 -0.47
N VAL A 375 10.34 6.84 -0.94
CA VAL A 375 9.60 5.57 -0.99
C VAL A 375 10.32 4.57 -1.89
N ALA A 376 10.82 4.99 -3.06
CA ALA A 376 11.58 4.12 -3.95
C ALA A 376 12.88 3.61 -3.29
N LEU A 377 13.67 4.51 -2.72
CA LEU A 377 14.96 4.18 -2.09
C LEU A 377 14.76 3.23 -0.88
N SER A 378 13.73 3.46 -0.09
CA SER A 378 13.41 2.68 1.11
C SER A 378 12.86 1.27 0.83
N ARG A 379 12.75 0.84 -0.42
CA ARG A 379 12.38 -0.56 -0.75
C ARG A 379 13.52 -1.53 -0.51
N SER A 380 14.76 -1.07 -0.53
CA SER A 380 15.93 -1.90 -0.30
C SER A 380 16.18 -2.20 1.18
N VAL A 381 16.85 -3.31 1.39
CA VAL A 381 17.43 -3.71 2.68
C VAL A 381 18.88 -3.24 2.82
N SER A 382 19.52 -2.76 1.73
CA SER A 382 20.95 -2.49 1.65
C SER A 382 21.26 -1.53 0.51
N ALA A 383 22.26 -0.65 0.70
CA ALA A 383 22.68 0.34 -0.30
C ALA A 383 23.10 -0.30 -1.63
N HIS A 384 23.88 -1.39 -1.59
CA HIS A 384 24.42 -2.02 -2.80
C HIS A 384 23.40 -2.79 -3.64
N ARG A 385 22.16 -2.94 -3.14
CA ARG A 385 21.05 -3.57 -3.87
C ARG A 385 20.19 -2.59 -4.63
N VAL A 386 20.48 -1.30 -4.53
CA VAL A 386 19.78 -0.26 -5.29
C VAL A 386 20.73 0.41 -6.27
N THR A 387 20.24 0.63 -7.46
CA THR A 387 20.95 1.38 -8.50
C THR A 387 20.09 2.56 -8.94
N LEU A 388 20.71 3.71 -9.09
CA LEU A 388 20.06 4.92 -9.57
C LEU A 388 20.46 5.19 -11.03
N ILE A 389 19.48 5.44 -11.89
CA ILE A 389 19.74 6.07 -13.17
C ILE A 389 20.11 7.53 -12.89
N ARG A 390 21.19 8.02 -13.51
CA ARG A 390 21.65 9.40 -13.28
C ARG A 390 20.52 10.40 -13.55
N PRO A 391 20.18 11.23 -12.56
CA PRO A 391 19.13 12.22 -12.73
C PRO A 391 19.60 13.37 -13.66
N ASN A 392 18.66 13.91 -14.39
CA ASN A 392 18.85 15.10 -15.22
C ASN A 392 18.66 16.43 -14.44
N ARG A 393 18.50 16.34 -13.12
CA ARG A 393 18.27 17.44 -12.17
C ARG A 393 18.97 17.18 -10.85
N GLY A 394 19.21 18.22 -10.04
CA GLY A 394 19.88 18.07 -8.75
C GLY A 394 19.10 17.21 -7.76
N TRP A 395 19.81 16.59 -6.81
CA TRP A 395 19.26 15.71 -5.78
C TRP A 395 18.19 16.39 -4.92
N GLU A 396 18.32 17.69 -4.64
CA GLU A 396 17.34 18.46 -3.86
C GLU A 396 15.96 18.49 -4.54
N LYS A 397 15.95 18.47 -5.88
CA LYS A 397 14.70 18.42 -6.66
C LYS A 397 14.08 17.03 -6.71
N LEU A 398 14.83 15.99 -6.38
CA LEU A 398 14.34 14.62 -6.24
C LEU A 398 13.93 14.31 -4.81
N CYS A 399 14.76 14.71 -3.85
CA CYS A 399 14.55 14.49 -2.43
C CYS A 399 13.62 15.54 -1.82
N PHE A 400 12.51 15.85 -2.49
CA PHE A 400 11.58 16.86 -1.98
C PHE A 400 10.42 16.23 -1.22
N VAL A 401 10.02 16.92 -0.17
CA VAL A 401 8.92 16.55 0.73
C VAL A 401 7.90 17.68 0.71
N HIS A 402 6.63 17.34 0.84
CA HIS A 402 5.60 18.37 0.90
C HIS A 402 5.78 19.24 2.16
N PRO A 403 5.83 20.60 2.04
CA PRO A 403 6.17 21.47 3.17
C PRO A 403 5.26 21.31 4.39
N LYS A 404 3.98 21.03 4.17
CA LYS A 404 3.01 20.80 5.25
C LYS A 404 3.29 19.49 5.98
N ALA A 405 3.57 18.41 5.25
CA ALA A 405 3.92 17.12 5.84
C ALA A 405 5.20 17.22 6.68
N LYS A 406 6.21 17.95 6.17
CA LYS A 406 7.45 18.20 6.92
C LYS A 406 7.19 18.93 8.23
N ARG A 407 6.44 20.04 8.19
CA ARG A 407 6.09 20.80 9.41
C ARG A 407 5.34 19.94 10.42
N PHE A 408 4.35 19.16 9.96
CA PHE A 408 3.60 18.28 10.84
C PHE A 408 4.51 17.21 11.48
N SER A 409 5.38 16.58 10.71
CA SER A 409 6.33 15.58 11.22
C SER A 409 7.36 16.16 12.20
N ASP A 410 7.77 17.43 12.00
CA ASP A 410 8.72 18.11 12.90
C ASP A 410 8.04 18.58 14.22
N SER A 411 6.69 18.61 14.29
CA SER A 411 5.91 19.06 15.45
C SER A 411 5.18 17.94 16.21
N ALA A 412 5.05 16.77 15.62
CA ALA A 412 4.34 15.62 16.18
C ALA A 412 5.30 14.70 16.94
#